data_4bddd1679440fe7ef93e0d79e3d5b698
#
_entry.id   4bddd1679440fe7ef93e0d79e3d5b698
#
_cell.length_a   1.000
_cell.length_b   1.000
_cell.length_c   1.000
_cell.angle_alpha   90.00
_cell.angle_beta   90.00
_cell.angle_gamma   90.00
#
_symmetry.space_group_name_H-M   'P 1'
#
loop_
_entity.id
_entity.type
_entity.pdbx_description
1 polymer ?
#
loop_
_entity_poly.entity_id
_entity_poly.type
_entity_poly.pdbx_seq_one_letter_code
_entity_poly.pdbx_strand_id
1 'polypeptide(L)'
;MKIIEPAYQSVNLCFASNEKYAPHLATVLYSLLKNCDTKRMYDIIILHKDICSEQQEKIKNMEKEGNVSVRFISMAQCEKKVEYDVGVYYSIETNYRLFLFGEMFAKYDKILYLDCDLIVEGDISKLYDIEMGNCEVAA
;
A
#
# COMPACT_ATOMS: atom_id res chain seq x y z
N MET A 1 8.72 -12.15 11.56
CA MET A 1 7.96 -11.00 11.02
C MET A 1 6.48 -11.26 11.29
N LYS A 2 5.70 -10.24 11.64
CA LYS A 2 4.27 -10.46 11.94
C LYS A 2 3.51 -10.60 10.62
N ILE A 3 2.71 -11.67 10.47
CA ILE A 3 1.80 -11.84 9.33
C ILE A 3 0.71 -10.78 9.42
N ILE A 4 0.41 -10.13 8.30
CA ILE A 4 -0.67 -9.14 8.19
C ILE A 4 -1.93 -9.88 7.78
N GLU A 5 -3.02 -9.68 8.54
CA GLU A 5 -4.32 -10.23 8.20
C GLU A 5 -5.05 -9.26 7.28
N PRO A 6 -5.67 -9.73 6.18
CA PRO A 6 -6.55 -8.90 5.37
C PRO A 6 -7.69 -8.31 6.21
N ALA A 7 -7.99 -7.02 6.04
CA ALA A 7 -9.13 -6.42 6.71
C ALA A 7 -10.45 -6.84 6.06
N TYR A 8 -10.45 -6.98 4.74
CA TYR A 8 -11.61 -7.37 3.94
C TYR A 8 -11.19 -8.34 2.83
N GLN A 9 -12.14 -9.15 2.39
CA GLN A 9 -11.97 -9.97 1.17
C GLN A 9 -12.33 -9.14 -0.06
N SER A 10 -11.52 -8.17 -0.43
CA SER A 10 -11.84 -7.26 -1.52
C SER A 10 -10.59 -6.73 -2.22
N VAL A 11 -10.56 -5.45 -2.52
CA VAL A 11 -9.46 -4.76 -3.20
C VAL A 11 -8.34 -4.47 -2.21
N ASN A 12 -7.23 -5.20 -2.32
CA ASN A 12 -6.07 -5.05 -1.46
C ASN A 12 -5.01 -4.21 -2.16
N LEU A 13 -4.67 -3.08 -1.57
CA LEU A 13 -3.74 -2.10 -2.10
C LEU A 13 -2.56 -1.92 -1.16
N CYS A 14 -1.36 -1.81 -1.70
CA CYS A 14 -0.17 -1.56 -0.92
C CYS A 14 0.62 -0.38 -1.48
N PHE A 15 1.08 0.47 -0.59
CA PHE A 15 1.97 1.60 -0.87
C PHE A 15 3.21 1.50 0.02
N ALA A 16 4.31 2.06 -0.45
CA ALA A 16 5.48 2.32 0.39
C ALA A 16 5.77 3.83 0.39
N SER A 17 6.01 4.40 1.57
CA SER A 17 6.23 5.84 1.70
C SER A 17 7.09 6.18 2.92
N ASN A 18 7.54 7.43 3.00
CA ASN A 18 8.22 8.02 4.14
C ASN A 18 7.61 9.38 4.48
N GLU A 19 8.12 10.02 5.54
CA GLU A 19 7.61 11.32 5.99
C GLU A 19 7.66 12.39 4.87
N LYS A 20 8.74 12.42 4.09
CA LYS A 20 8.91 13.38 2.98
C LYS A 20 7.85 13.21 1.90
N TYR A 21 7.45 11.98 1.60
CA TYR A 21 6.47 11.63 0.58
C TYR A 21 5.03 11.51 1.11
N ALA A 22 4.80 11.70 2.40
CA ALA A 22 3.45 11.65 2.99
C ALA A 22 2.42 12.57 2.30
N PRO A 23 2.76 13.80 1.86
CA PRO A 23 1.84 14.63 1.09
C PRO A 23 1.46 14.03 -0.29
N HIS A 24 2.40 13.37 -0.97
CA HIS A 24 2.15 12.68 -2.24
C HIS A 24 1.24 11.48 -2.01
N LEU A 25 1.53 10.68 -0.97
CA LEU A 25 0.69 9.58 -0.55
C LEU A 25 -0.75 10.04 -0.26
N ALA A 26 -0.93 11.15 0.46
CA ALA A 26 -2.25 11.72 0.70
C ALA A 26 -2.96 12.09 -0.61
N THR A 27 -2.24 12.62 -1.58
CA THR A 27 -2.79 13.01 -2.89
C THR A 27 -3.24 11.80 -3.70
N VAL A 28 -2.41 10.75 -3.79
CA VAL A 28 -2.82 9.52 -4.51
C VAL A 28 -4.01 8.86 -3.84
N LEU A 29 -4.03 8.77 -2.52
CA LEU A 29 -5.17 8.19 -1.77
C LEU A 29 -6.45 9.00 -1.97
N TYR A 30 -6.36 10.33 -1.95
CA TYR A 30 -7.51 11.18 -2.23
C TYR A 30 -8.07 10.94 -3.64
N SER A 31 -7.21 10.90 -4.66
CA SER A 31 -7.63 10.64 -6.04
C SER A 31 -8.24 9.25 -6.20
N LEU A 32 -7.67 8.24 -5.57
CA LEU A 32 -8.16 6.87 -5.56
C LEU A 32 -9.57 6.80 -4.92
N LEU A 33 -9.72 7.34 -3.72
CA LEU A 33 -10.98 7.30 -2.97
C LEU A 33 -12.09 8.11 -3.64
N LYS A 34 -11.72 9.17 -4.37
CA LYS A 34 -12.67 9.98 -5.17
C LYS A 34 -13.26 9.18 -6.33
N ASN A 35 -12.47 8.29 -6.94
CA ASN A 35 -12.83 7.56 -8.15
C ASN A 35 -13.17 6.09 -7.92
N CYS A 36 -13.07 5.58 -6.68
CA CYS A 36 -13.33 4.18 -6.37
C CYS A 36 -14.82 3.82 -6.42
N ASP A 37 -15.12 2.57 -6.72
CA ASP A 37 -16.46 2.02 -6.58
C ASP A 37 -16.84 1.92 -5.08
N THR A 38 -17.84 2.71 -4.66
CA THR A 38 -18.29 2.76 -3.26
C THR A 38 -18.98 1.49 -2.76
N LYS A 39 -19.29 0.56 -3.66
CA LYS A 39 -19.87 -0.75 -3.31
C LYS A 39 -18.81 -1.81 -2.99
N ARG A 40 -17.54 -1.52 -3.26
CA ARG A 40 -16.40 -2.41 -2.99
C ARG A 40 -15.75 -2.07 -1.65
N MET A 41 -15.16 -3.07 -1.05
CA MET A 41 -14.33 -2.94 0.15
C MET A 41 -12.88 -2.74 -0.27
N TYR A 42 -12.13 -1.90 0.45
CA TYR A 42 -10.74 -1.59 0.17
C TYR A 42 -9.89 -1.78 1.43
N ASP A 43 -8.81 -2.53 1.31
CA ASP A 43 -7.80 -2.69 2.35
C ASP A 43 -6.49 -2.03 1.86
N ILE A 44 -6.19 -0.86 2.40
CA ILE A 44 -5.05 -0.04 2.00
C ILE A 44 -3.96 -0.16 3.05
N ILE A 45 -2.83 -0.75 2.66
CA ILE A 45 -1.69 -0.98 3.52
C ILE A 45 -0.57 -0.02 3.12
N ILE A 46 -0.04 0.70 4.10
CA ILE A 46 1.06 1.64 3.90
C ILE A 46 2.28 1.13 4.68
N LEU A 47 3.29 0.69 3.95
CA LEU A 47 4.58 0.31 4.50
C LEU A 47 5.42 1.57 4.68
N HIS A 48 5.89 1.85 5.89
CA HIS A 48 6.67 3.05 6.18
C HIS A 48 7.74 2.82 7.24
N LYS A 49 8.73 3.72 7.26
CA LYS A 49 9.73 3.75 8.32
C LYS A 49 9.44 4.83 9.36
N ASP A 50 9.16 6.02 8.92
CA ASP A 50 9.26 7.24 9.71
C ASP A 50 8.07 8.21 9.61
N ILE A 51 6.96 7.83 8.97
CA ILE A 51 5.78 8.71 8.90
C ILE A 51 5.27 8.98 10.32
N CYS A 52 5.25 10.25 10.73
CA CYS A 52 4.84 10.63 12.06
C CYS A 52 3.33 10.43 12.30
N SER A 53 2.95 10.29 13.57
CA SER A 53 1.56 10.00 13.97
C SER A 53 0.57 11.05 13.45
N GLU A 54 0.95 12.32 13.41
CA GLU A 54 0.10 13.39 12.90
C GLU A 54 -0.26 13.20 11.42
N GLN A 55 0.73 12.86 10.59
CA GLN A 55 0.49 12.58 9.18
C GLN A 55 -0.32 11.30 8.98
N GLN A 56 -0.05 10.26 9.77
CA GLN A 56 -0.85 9.04 9.74
C GLN A 56 -2.31 9.31 10.06
N GLU A 57 -2.61 10.13 11.08
CA GLU A 57 -3.99 10.50 11.42
C GLU A 57 -4.67 11.31 10.31
N LYS A 58 -3.97 12.29 9.72
CA LYS A 58 -4.51 13.05 8.59
C LYS A 58 -4.91 12.14 7.42
N ILE A 59 -4.08 11.15 7.11
CA ILE A 59 -4.35 10.20 6.03
C ILE A 59 -5.48 9.24 6.42
N LYS A 60 -5.50 8.73 7.65
CA LYS A 60 -6.58 7.87 8.15
C LYS A 60 -7.94 8.57 8.15
N ASN A 61 -7.98 9.87 8.39
CA ASN A 61 -9.22 10.64 8.32
C ASN A 61 -9.84 10.71 6.91
N MET A 62 -9.14 10.21 5.88
CA MET A 62 -9.71 10.02 4.54
C MET A 62 -10.52 8.73 4.42
N GLU A 63 -10.47 7.83 5.42
CA GLU A 63 -11.29 6.62 5.43
C GLU A 63 -12.76 6.99 5.30
N LYS A 64 -13.45 6.27 4.42
CA LYS A 64 -14.91 6.35 4.33
C LYS A 64 -15.50 5.25 5.20
N GLU A 65 -16.50 5.60 5.98
CA GLU A 65 -17.17 4.65 6.86
C GLU A 65 -17.64 3.41 6.09
N GLY A 66 -17.22 2.25 6.59
CA GLY A 66 -17.75 0.95 6.22
C GLY A 66 -17.12 0.27 5.01
N ASN A 67 -16.34 0.96 4.15
CA ASN A 67 -15.79 0.30 2.96
C ASN A 67 -14.29 0.51 2.71
N VAL A 68 -13.62 1.35 3.48
CA VAL A 68 -12.18 1.61 3.34
C VAL A 68 -11.48 1.45 4.67
N SER A 69 -10.40 0.71 4.70
CA SER A 69 -9.47 0.61 5.83
C SER A 69 -8.09 1.09 5.39
N VAL A 70 -7.47 1.99 6.15
CA VAL A 70 -6.11 2.47 5.93
C VAL A 70 -5.23 2.07 7.11
N ARG A 71 -4.20 1.27 6.85
CA ARG A 71 -3.34 0.72 7.88
C ARG A 71 -1.88 1.05 7.62
N PHE A 72 -1.22 1.62 8.63
CA PHE A 72 0.21 1.89 8.60
C PHE A 72 0.98 0.75 9.27
N ILE A 73 1.97 0.22 8.55
CA ILE A 73 2.85 -0.85 9.03
C ILE A 73 4.28 -0.34 9.07
N SER A 74 4.83 -0.22 10.28
CA SER A 74 6.21 0.21 10.46
C SER A 74 7.19 -0.87 10.03
N MET A 75 8.09 -0.52 9.12
CA MET A 75 9.17 -1.38 8.60
C MET A 75 10.50 -1.18 9.34
N ALA A 76 10.55 -0.30 10.34
CA ALA A 76 11.79 0.06 11.06
C ALA A 76 12.54 -1.14 11.67
N GLN A 77 11.84 -2.21 12.04
CA GLN A 77 12.46 -3.44 12.57
C GLN A 77 12.87 -4.42 11.47
N CYS A 78 12.25 -4.34 10.30
CA CYS A 78 12.52 -5.24 9.18
C CYS A 78 13.81 -4.88 8.46
N GLU A 79 14.13 -3.60 8.37
CA GLU A 79 15.35 -3.09 7.70
C GLU A 79 16.64 -3.62 8.33
N LYS A 80 16.65 -3.88 9.63
CA LYS A 80 17.82 -4.41 10.34
C LYS A 80 18.21 -5.85 9.91
N LYS A 81 17.33 -6.55 9.21
CA LYS A 81 17.51 -7.96 8.81
C LYS A 81 17.87 -8.14 7.34
N VAL A 82 17.82 -7.10 6.54
CA VAL A 82 18.05 -7.15 5.10
C VAL A 82 19.07 -6.09 4.73
N GLU A 83 20.21 -6.51 4.22
CA GLU A 83 21.16 -5.61 3.58
C GLU A 83 20.63 -5.28 2.18
N TYR A 84 20.20 -4.04 1.99
CA TYR A 84 19.79 -3.55 0.68
C TYR A 84 20.98 -2.86 0.01
N ASP A 85 21.29 -3.27 -1.19
CA ASP A 85 22.16 -2.48 -2.07
C ASP A 85 21.34 -1.29 -2.61
N VAL A 86 21.34 -0.22 -1.85
CA VAL A 86 20.59 1.01 -2.21
C VAL A 86 21.45 1.79 -3.19
N GLY A 87 21.15 1.66 -4.47
CA GLY A 87 21.76 2.53 -5.49
C GLY A 87 21.46 4.01 -5.21
N VAL A 88 22.32 4.90 -5.72
CA VAL A 88 22.32 6.34 -5.46
C VAL A 88 20.97 7.05 -5.75
N TYR A 89 20.08 6.40 -6.49
CA TYR A 89 18.83 7.00 -6.99
C TYR A 89 17.53 6.46 -6.37
N TYR A 90 17.59 5.44 -5.52
CA TYR A 90 16.39 4.83 -4.96
C TYR A 90 16.37 4.93 -3.43
N SER A 91 15.23 5.29 -2.88
CA SER A 91 15.04 5.22 -1.44
C SER A 91 14.86 3.77 -0.97
N ILE A 92 15.11 3.51 0.30
CA ILE A 92 14.95 2.17 0.88
C ILE A 92 13.50 1.70 0.79
N GLU A 93 12.54 2.61 0.80
CA GLU A 93 11.12 2.34 0.69
C GLU A 93 10.74 1.70 -0.65
N THR A 94 11.49 2.02 -1.72
CA THR A 94 11.32 1.36 -3.03
C THR A 94 11.48 -0.16 -2.94
N ASN A 95 12.29 -0.64 -2.00
CA ASN A 95 12.52 -2.06 -1.79
C ASN A 95 11.44 -2.72 -0.92
N TYR A 96 10.56 -1.96 -0.27
CA TYR A 96 9.49 -2.54 0.55
C TYR A 96 8.50 -3.39 -0.24
N ARG A 97 8.33 -3.13 -1.54
CA ARG A 97 7.56 -3.99 -2.44
C ARG A 97 8.02 -5.45 -2.47
N LEU A 98 9.30 -5.73 -2.15
CA LEU A 98 9.82 -7.09 -2.10
C LEU A 98 9.22 -7.90 -0.93
N PHE A 99 8.76 -7.24 0.13
CA PHE A 99 8.10 -7.92 1.25
C PHE A 99 6.73 -8.50 0.88
N LEU A 100 6.14 -8.07 -0.25
CA LEU A 100 4.87 -8.62 -0.75
C LEU A 100 4.98 -10.11 -1.10
N PHE A 101 6.19 -10.57 -1.46
CA PHE A 101 6.46 -11.98 -1.77
C PHE A 101 6.82 -12.81 -0.53
N GLY A 102 6.86 -12.21 0.64
CA GLY A 102 7.30 -12.84 1.88
C GLY A 102 6.16 -13.27 2.80
N GLU A 103 6.53 -13.88 3.91
CA GLU A 103 5.60 -14.37 4.94
C GLU A 103 4.66 -13.27 5.49
N MET A 104 5.07 -12.01 5.44
CA MET A 104 4.27 -10.87 5.94
C MET A 104 2.90 -10.81 5.27
N PHE A 105 2.81 -11.12 4.00
CA PHE A 105 1.61 -11.05 3.18
C PHE A 105 1.05 -12.42 2.76
N ALA A 106 1.49 -13.50 3.41
CA ALA A 106 1.12 -14.88 3.04
C ALA A 106 -0.39 -15.17 3.04
N LYS A 107 -1.21 -14.31 3.65
CA LYS A 107 -2.67 -14.45 3.69
C LYS A 107 -3.42 -13.64 2.62
N TYR A 108 -2.68 -12.95 1.76
CA TYR A 108 -3.24 -12.21 0.65
C TYR A 108 -3.10 -13.01 -0.64
N ASP A 109 -4.20 -13.34 -1.28
CA ASP A 109 -4.19 -14.02 -2.58
C ASP A 109 -3.74 -13.08 -3.70
N LYS A 110 -4.03 -11.78 -3.56
CA LYS A 110 -3.70 -10.75 -4.53
C LYS A 110 -3.53 -9.40 -3.86
N ILE A 111 -2.51 -8.66 -4.28
CA ILE A 111 -2.26 -7.28 -3.85
C ILE A 111 -1.85 -6.47 -5.07
N LEU A 112 -2.41 -5.27 -5.19
CA LEU A 112 -1.97 -4.27 -6.15
C LEU A 112 -1.03 -3.29 -5.45
N TYR A 113 0.24 -3.28 -5.87
CA TYR A 113 1.21 -2.29 -5.38
C TYR A 113 1.19 -1.05 -6.27
N LEU A 114 1.16 0.12 -5.64
CA LEU A 114 1.16 1.42 -6.30
C LEU A 114 2.24 2.31 -5.70
N ASP A 115 2.93 3.07 -6.55
CA ASP A 115 3.83 4.13 -6.10
C ASP A 115 3.01 5.31 -5.54
N CYS A 116 3.61 6.07 -4.61
CA CYS A 116 2.90 7.14 -3.90
C CYS A 116 2.89 8.49 -4.62
N ASP A 117 3.47 8.59 -5.82
CA ASP A 117 3.61 9.84 -6.60
C ASP A 117 2.82 9.81 -7.92
N LEU A 118 1.68 9.17 -7.93
CA LEU A 118 0.78 9.07 -9.07
C LEU A 118 -0.62 9.64 -8.75
N ILE A 119 -1.45 9.77 -9.77
CA ILE A 119 -2.87 10.16 -9.66
C ILE A 119 -3.73 9.04 -10.23
N VAL A 120 -4.75 8.65 -9.47
CA VAL A 120 -5.73 7.64 -9.89
C VAL A 120 -6.93 8.36 -10.51
N GLU A 121 -7.06 8.26 -11.84
CA GLU A 121 -8.13 8.97 -12.60
C GLU A 121 -9.40 8.13 -12.81
N GLY A 122 -9.39 6.87 -12.44
CA GLY A 122 -10.52 5.96 -12.61
C GLY A 122 -10.68 4.98 -11.45
N ASP A 123 -11.63 4.09 -11.58
CA ASP A 123 -11.91 3.07 -10.58
C ASP A 123 -10.80 2.01 -10.56
N ILE A 124 -10.02 2.01 -9.48
CA ILE A 124 -8.88 1.12 -9.29
C ILE A 124 -9.30 -0.36 -9.20
N SER A 125 -10.53 -0.64 -8.81
CA SER A 125 -11.00 -2.02 -8.74
C SER A 125 -11.01 -2.72 -10.09
N LYS A 126 -11.17 -1.99 -11.18
CA LYS A 126 -11.10 -2.53 -12.54
C LYS A 126 -9.70 -3.05 -12.88
N LEU A 127 -8.65 -2.34 -12.43
CA LEU A 127 -7.28 -2.83 -12.57
C LEU A 127 -7.04 -4.03 -11.67
N TYR A 128 -7.51 -3.98 -10.43
CA TYR A 128 -7.39 -5.08 -9.48
C TYR A 128 -8.06 -6.35 -9.98
N ASP A 129 -9.21 -6.26 -10.64
CA ASP A 129 -10.00 -7.40 -11.12
C ASP A 129 -9.43 -8.08 -12.38
N ILE A 130 -8.40 -7.50 -13.03
CA ILE A 130 -7.74 -8.15 -14.15
C ILE A 130 -7.20 -9.51 -13.71
N GLU A 131 -7.58 -10.55 -14.45
CA GLU A 131 -7.12 -11.90 -14.18
C GLU A 131 -5.64 -12.04 -14.58
N MET A 132 -4.84 -12.53 -13.64
CA MET A 132 -3.40 -12.72 -13.83
C MET A 132 -3.09 -14.11 -14.45
N GLY A 133 -4.09 -15.00 -14.57
CA GLY A 133 -3.89 -16.37 -15.01
C GLY A 133 -2.93 -17.11 -14.07
N ASN A 134 -1.88 -17.70 -14.66
CA ASN A 134 -0.84 -18.43 -13.88
C ASN A 134 0.37 -17.54 -13.53
N CYS A 135 0.27 -16.22 -13.69
CA CYS A 135 1.37 -15.30 -13.40
C CYS A 135 1.36 -14.93 -11.91
N GLU A 136 2.52 -15.01 -11.26
CA GLU A 136 2.70 -14.54 -9.88
C GLU A 136 2.80 -13.00 -9.83
N VAL A 137 3.27 -12.37 -10.89
CA VAL A 137 3.44 -10.92 -11.04
C VAL A 137 2.97 -10.47 -12.41
N ALA A 138 2.24 -9.34 -12.44
CA ALA A 138 1.91 -8.60 -13.64
C ALA A 138 2.26 -7.11 -13.45
N ALA A 139 2.85 -6.49 -14.46
CA ALA A 139 3.24 -5.08 -14.46
C ALA A 139 2.98 -4.45 -15.84
#